data_9a5912bd5f37e115553b9b5cd44d8a67
#
_entry.id   9a5912bd5f37e115553b9b5cd44d8a67
#
_cell.length_a   1.000
_cell.length_b   1.000
_cell.length_c   1.000
_cell.angle_alpha   90.00
_cell.angle_beta   90.00
_cell.angle_gamma   90.00
#
_symmetry.space_group_name_H-M   'P 1'
#
loop_
_entity.id
_entity.type
_entity.pdbx_description
1 polymer ?
#
loop_
_entity_poly.entity_id
_entity_poly.type
_entity_poly.pdbx_seq_one_letter_code
_entity_poly.pdbx_strand_id
1 'polypeptide(L)'
;MAKTTEKYIHKVDKSIIPVCNILGVNIAAIDMDWLLDFTDKHIKELTGDYMCVANVHTTVTSFEDKSYCDIQNGGIMAIPDGGPLSTVGQRRGYKNMKRTTGPSYMGEILKISAQRGYRHYFYGSTEETLEKLYKALQRDYPGIQIAGMYSPPFRPLTEEENCLVVERINETQPDFVWIGLGAPKQERWMAEHQGEIKGFMVGVGAGFDYFAGNISRAPEWMQKTNLEWAYRLWQDPKRLF
;
A
#
# COMPACT_ATOMS: atom_id res chain seq x y z
N MET A 1 5.11 6.65 -28.67
CA MET A 1 5.90 7.83 -28.29
C MET A 1 6.39 7.61 -26.85
N ALA A 2 7.68 7.65 -26.57
CA ALA A 2 8.17 7.54 -25.21
C ALA A 2 7.69 8.78 -24.43
N LYS A 3 6.84 8.59 -23.40
CA LYS A 3 6.49 9.67 -22.48
C LYS A 3 7.81 10.16 -21.85
N THR A 4 8.17 11.41 -22.10
CA THR A 4 9.25 12.09 -21.35
C THR A 4 8.73 12.18 -19.91
N THR A 5 9.19 11.29 -19.04
CA THR A 5 8.82 11.29 -17.63
C THR A 5 9.47 12.51 -16.99
N GLU A 6 8.76 13.65 -16.99
CA GLU A 6 9.08 14.70 -16.02
C GLU A 6 9.02 14.06 -14.63
N LYS A 7 10.08 14.23 -13.86
CA LYS A 7 10.17 13.66 -12.52
C LYS A 7 9.03 14.24 -11.67
N TYR A 8 8.16 13.39 -11.12
CA TYR A 8 7.08 13.84 -10.25
C TYR A 8 7.64 14.63 -9.07
N ILE A 9 7.03 15.79 -8.81
CA ILE A 9 7.40 16.64 -7.68
C ILE A 9 6.42 16.38 -6.54
N HIS A 10 6.91 15.82 -5.45
CA HIS A 10 6.12 15.62 -4.24
C HIS A 10 5.63 16.96 -3.70
N LYS A 11 4.34 17.06 -3.38
CA LYS A 11 3.76 18.25 -2.77
C LYS A 11 4.10 18.36 -1.28
N VAL A 12 4.33 17.21 -0.64
CA VAL A 12 4.83 17.13 0.75
C VAL A 12 6.34 17.02 0.73
N ASP A 13 7.02 17.79 1.56
CA ASP A 13 8.48 17.70 1.71
C ASP A 13 8.87 16.35 2.33
N LYS A 14 9.52 15.49 1.55
CA LYS A 14 9.99 14.18 2.04
C LYS A 14 11.03 14.26 3.15
N SER A 15 11.69 15.39 3.34
CA SER A 15 12.72 15.54 4.38
C SER A 15 12.16 15.47 5.81
N ILE A 16 10.86 15.68 5.98
CA ILE A 16 10.19 15.54 7.29
C ILE A 16 9.98 14.08 7.71
N ILE A 17 10.14 13.12 6.76
CA ILE A 17 9.95 11.71 7.01
C ILE A 17 11.28 11.10 7.43
N PRO A 18 11.42 10.64 8.69
CA PRO A 18 12.64 9.97 9.11
C PRO A 18 12.80 8.64 8.37
N VAL A 19 13.98 8.37 7.83
CA VAL A 19 14.24 7.17 7.04
C VAL A 19 15.45 6.40 7.54
N CYS A 20 15.37 5.07 7.46
CA CYS A 20 16.45 4.13 7.64
C CYS A 20 16.73 3.46 6.29
N ASN A 21 17.90 3.69 5.71
CA ASN A 21 18.27 3.00 4.47
C ASN A 21 18.61 1.54 4.75
N ILE A 22 17.87 0.62 4.10
CA ILE A 22 18.12 -0.83 4.19
C ILE A 22 18.25 -1.36 2.76
N LEU A 23 19.44 -1.84 2.39
CA LEU A 23 19.75 -2.38 1.07
C LEU A 23 19.38 -1.44 -0.10
N GLY A 24 19.55 -0.13 0.09
CA GLY A 24 19.24 0.89 -0.92
C GLY A 24 17.83 1.49 -0.82
N VAL A 25 16.90 0.83 -0.11
CA VAL A 25 15.54 1.34 0.11
C VAL A 25 15.50 2.25 1.34
N ASN A 26 14.97 3.46 1.19
CA ASN A 26 14.74 4.43 2.26
C ASN A 26 13.40 4.10 2.96
N ILE A 27 13.48 3.27 3.99
CA ILE A 27 12.31 2.81 4.74
C ILE A 27 11.99 3.81 5.83
N ALA A 28 10.73 4.24 5.92
CA ALA A 28 10.27 5.20 6.92
C ALA A 28 10.48 4.64 8.34
N ALA A 29 11.20 5.41 9.18
CA ALA A 29 11.54 5.03 10.55
C ALA A 29 10.46 5.52 11.52
N ILE A 30 9.23 5.06 11.34
CA ILE A 30 7.99 5.53 11.95
C ILE A 30 7.23 4.40 12.66
N ASP A 31 6.19 4.77 13.39
CA ASP A 31 5.15 3.86 13.87
C ASP A 31 3.77 4.21 13.27
N MET A 32 2.74 3.46 13.65
CA MET A 32 1.38 3.62 13.12
C MET A 32 0.79 4.98 13.49
N ASP A 33 0.99 5.44 14.71
CA ASP A 33 0.42 6.70 15.19
C ASP A 33 0.98 7.88 14.39
N TRP A 34 2.29 7.88 14.14
CA TRP A 34 2.95 8.87 13.30
C TRP A 34 2.40 8.84 11.87
N LEU A 35 2.22 7.63 11.29
CA LEU A 35 1.71 7.48 9.93
C LEU A 35 0.29 7.99 9.79
N LEU A 36 -0.57 7.73 10.76
CA LEU A 36 -1.96 8.21 10.77
C LEU A 36 -2.04 9.73 10.88
N ASP A 37 -1.26 10.33 11.80
CA ASP A 37 -1.18 11.78 11.95
C ASP A 37 -0.63 12.46 10.68
N PHE A 38 0.42 11.90 10.09
CA PHE A 38 0.99 12.39 8.83
C PHE A 38 -0.06 12.33 7.70
N THR A 39 -0.76 11.21 7.57
CA THR A 39 -1.79 11.04 6.54
C THR A 39 -2.95 12.01 6.73
N ASP A 40 -3.47 12.13 7.93
CA ASP A 40 -4.60 13.04 8.24
C ASP A 40 -4.25 14.51 7.94
N LYS A 41 -3.02 14.92 8.23
CA LYS A 41 -2.53 16.27 7.94
C LYS A 41 -2.34 16.55 6.45
N HIS A 42 -1.87 15.55 5.70
CA HIS A 42 -1.37 15.76 4.34
C HIS A 42 -2.21 15.09 3.24
N ILE A 43 -3.35 14.44 3.55
CA ILE A 43 -4.10 13.64 2.57
C ILE A 43 -4.39 14.38 1.26
N LYS A 44 -4.69 15.68 1.32
CA LYS A 44 -4.97 16.49 0.13
C LYS A 44 -3.72 16.75 -0.72
N GLU A 45 -2.56 16.87 -0.07
CA GLU A 45 -1.26 17.06 -0.73
C GLU A 45 -0.70 15.75 -1.28
N LEU A 46 -1.07 14.62 -0.66
CA LEU A 46 -0.70 13.26 -1.10
C LEU A 46 -1.41 12.82 -2.38
N THR A 47 -2.39 13.59 -2.86
CA THR A 47 -3.08 13.32 -4.12
C THR A 47 -2.10 13.23 -5.30
N GLY A 48 -2.10 12.10 -5.97
CA GLY A 48 -1.19 11.80 -7.08
C GLY A 48 0.08 11.07 -6.67
N ASP A 49 0.32 10.93 -5.37
CA ASP A 49 1.50 10.23 -4.86
C ASP A 49 1.17 8.79 -4.43
N TYR A 50 2.21 8.02 -4.11
CA TYR A 50 2.04 6.65 -3.66
C TYR A 50 2.92 6.30 -2.47
N MET A 51 2.49 5.28 -1.74
CA MET A 51 3.20 4.69 -0.61
C MET A 51 3.43 3.19 -0.86
N CYS A 52 4.69 2.77 -0.75
CA CYS A 52 5.07 1.37 -0.80
C CYS A 52 4.99 0.73 0.59
N VAL A 53 4.69 -0.56 0.60
CA VAL A 53 4.67 -1.39 1.83
C VAL A 53 5.85 -2.36 1.75
N ALA A 54 6.98 -1.93 2.34
CA ALA A 54 8.25 -2.66 2.22
C ALA A 54 8.34 -3.82 3.20
N ASN A 55 8.71 -4.98 2.68
CA ASN A 55 9.03 -6.17 3.47
C ASN A 55 10.39 -6.76 3.03
N VAL A 56 10.82 -7.86 3.62
CA VAL A 56 12.11 -8.48 3.30
C VAL A 56 12.20 -8.82 1.81
N HIS A 57 11.14 -9.41 1.24
CA HIS A 57 11.12 -9.78 -0.18
C HIS A 57 11.29 -8.56 -1.08
N THR A 58 10.46 -7.53 -0.92
CA THR A 58 10.56 -6.31 -1.76
C THR A 58 11.89 -5.59 -1.58
N THR A 59 12.47 -5.63 -0.38
CA THR A 59 13.77 -5.00 -0.09
C THR A 59 14.92 -5.76 -0.76
N VAL A 60 14.89 -7.10 -0.76
CA VAL A 60 15.88 -7.94 -1.47
C VAL A 60 15.72 -7.77 -2.98
N THR A 61 14.49 -7.80 -3.50
CA THR A 61 14.23 -7.51 -4.93
C THR A 61 14.79 -6.14 -5.34
N SER A 62 14.64 -5.13 -4.48
CA SER A 62 15.20 -3.79 -4.74
C SER A 62 16.75 -3.77 -4.74
N PHE A 63 17.38 -4.63 -3.95
CA PHE A 63 18.83 -4.77 -3.97
C PHE A 63 19.34 -5.41 -5.27
N GLU A 64 18.57 -6.34 -5.83
CA GLU A 64 18.89 -7.04 -7.07
C GLU A 64 18.46 -6.26 -8.33
N ASP A 65 17.38 -5.47 -8.24
CA ASP A 65 16.83 -4.66 -9.34
C ASP A 65 16.82 -3.16 -8.97
N LYS A 66 17.79 -2.43 -9.52
CA LYS A 66 17.90 -0.98 -9.32
C LYS A 66 16.66 -0.22 -9.74
N SER A 67 15.99 -0.63 -10.82
CA SER A 67 14.75 0.03 -11.29
C SER A 67 13.62 -0.13 -10.28
N TYR A 68 13.53 -1.27 -9.62
CA TYR A 68 12.56 -1.50 -8.56
C TYR A 68 12.91 -0.76 -7.27
N CYS A 69 14.21 -0.62 -6.96
CA CYS A 69 14.68 0.22 -5.87
C CYS A 69 14.27 1.69 -6.07
N ASP A 70 14.43 2.20 -7.29
CA ASP A 70 14.04 3.56 -7.64
C ASP A 70 12.51 3.77 -7.50
N ILE A 71 11.71 2.76 -7.83
CA ILE A 71 10.26 2.76 -7.57
C ILE A 71 9.96 2.79 -6.07
N GLN A 72 10.61 1.94 -5.25
CA GLN A 72 10.41 1.96 -3.80
C GLN A 72 10.75 3.32 -3.17
N ASN A 73 11.76 4.00 -3.71
CA ASN A 73 12.19 5.33 -3.27
C ASN A 73 11.45 6.48 -3.94
N GLY A 74 10.73 6.22 -5.03
CA GLY A 74 10.06 7.22 -5.86
C GLY A 74 8.74 7.73 -5.28
N GLY A 75 8.03 6.94 -4.48
CA GLY A 75 6.83 7.38 -3.76
C GLY A 75 7.15 8.29 -2.58
N ILE A 76 6.12 8.76 -1.91
CA ILE A 76 6.29 9.62 -0.72
C ILE A 76 7.09 8.90 0.37
N MET A 77 6.82 7.61 0.59
CA MET A 77 7.55 6.76 1.54
C MET A 77 7.38 5.28 1.25
N ALA A 78 8.26 4.46 1.84
CA ALA A 78 8.11 3.02 1.97
C ALA A 78 7.99 2.67 3.46
N ILE A 79 6.84 2.09 3.89
CA ILE A 79 6.60 1.76 5.31
C ILE A 79 7.12 0.36 5.66
N PRO A 80 7.58 0.12 6.92
CA PRO A 80 8.16 -1.15 7.34
C PRO A 80 7.08 -2.20 7.66
N ASP A 81 6.65 -3.01 6.68
CA ASP A 81 5.69 -4.11 6.89
C ASP A 81 6.34 -5.31 7.60
N GLY A 82 7.59 -5.57 7.29
CA GLY A 82 8.29 -6.74 7.84
C GLY A 82 8.90 -6.48 9.21
N GLY A 83 8.67 -7.38 10.18
CA GLY A 83 9.34 -7.34 11.49
C GLY A 83 10.87 -7.27 11.42
N PRO A 84 11.55 -8.01 10.52
CA PRO A 84 12.99 -7.87 10.35
C PRO A 84 13.46 -6.46 10.00
N LEU A 85 12.69 -5.70 9.19
CA LEU A 85 13.06 -4.34 8.80
C LEU A 85 13.03 -3.39 10.01
N SER A 86 11.97 -3.45 10.82
CA SER A 86 11.89 -2.65 12.06
C SER A 86 12.97 -3.05 13.06
N THR A 87 13.29 -4.34 13.19
CA THR A 87 14.39 -4.82 14.04
C THR A 87 15.75 -4.26 13.61
N VAL A 88 16.04 -4.26 12.30
CA VAL A 88 17.26 -3.67 11.75
C VAL A 88 17.31 -2.17 12.02
N GLY A 89 16.20 -1.46 11.78
CA GLY A 89 16.10 -0.03 12.06
C GLY A 89 16.36 0.29 13.52
N GLN A 90 15.72 -0.41 14.45
CA GLN A 90 15.92 -0.22 15.89
C GLN A 90 17.37 -0.47 16.32
N ARG A 91 18.03 -1.52 15.79
CA ARG A 91 19.46 -1.80 16.04
C ARG A 91 20.37 -0.70 15.51
N ARG A 92 19.95 0.03 14.46
CA ARG A 92 20.67 1.20 13.91
C ARG A 92 20.33 2.51 14.61
N GLY A 93 19.57 2.46 15.72
CA GLY A 93 19.26 3.65 16.54
C GLY A 93 17.89 4.29 16.26
N TYR A 94 17.13 3.82 15.27
CA TYR A 94 15.78 4.31 14.98
C TYR A 94 14.75 3.68 15.91
N LYS A 95 14.74 4.08 17.18
CA LYS A 95 13.93 3.47 18.25
C LYS A 95 12.42 3.48 17.97
N ASN A 96 11.92 4.48 17.23
CA ASN A 96 10.50 4.65 16.89
C ASN A 96 10.08 3.84 15.65
N MET A 97 11.02 3.19 14.95
CA MET A 97 10.70 2.36 13.81
C MET A 97 10.00 1.07 14.25
N LYS A 98 8.69 1.03 14.12
CA LYS A 98 7.87 -0.14 14.45
C LYS A 98 7.33 -0.81 13.19
N ARG A 99 6.97 -2.08 13.31
CA ARG A 99 6.30 -2.80 12.23
C ARG A 99 4.96 -2.13 11.93
N THR A 100 4.81 -1.61 10.71
CA THR A 100 3.62 -0.93 10.20
C THR A 100 3.17 -1.61 8.91
N THR A 101 2.15 -2.48 9.02
CA THR A 101 1.72 -3.29 7.87
C THR A 101 0.68 -2.58 7.02
N GLY A 102 0.68 -2.83 5.70
CA GLY A 102 -0.31 -2.29 4.79
C GLY A 102 -1.76 -2.58 5.22
N PRO A 103 -2.12 -3.83 5.52
CA PRO A 103 -3.46 -4.17 6.01
C PRO A 103 -3.83 -3.53 7.34
N SER A 104 -2.88 -3.33 8.27
CA SER A 104 -3.15 -2.63 9.53
C SER A 104 -3.40 -1.15 9.28
N TYR A 105 -2.57 -0.51 8.47
CA TYR A 105 -2.76 0.89 8.09
C TYR A 105 -4.11 1.11 7.40
N MET A 106 -4.46 0.27 6.41
CA MET A 106 -5.77 0.30 5.77
C MET A 106 -6.90 0.21 6.80
N GLY A 107 -6.83 -0.73 7.75
CA GLY A 107 -7.84 -0.89 8.78
C GLY A 107 -7.98 0.33 9.70
N GLU A 108 -6.88 0.95 10.11
CA GLU A 108 -6.94 2.17 10.93
C GLU A 108 -7.53 3.36 10.16
N ILE A 109 -7.16 3.56 8.89
CA ILE A 109 -7.78 4.58 8.02
C ILE A 109 -9.28 4.32 7.86
N LEU A 110 -9.70 3.08 7.61
CA LEU A 110 -11.11 2.74 7.45
C LEU A 110 -11.95 3.05 8.70
N LYS A 111 -11.40 2.85 9.91
CA LYS A 111 -12.08 3.18 11.17
C LYS A 111 -12.43 4.66 11.33
N ILE A 112 -11.56 5.54 10.86
CA ILE A 112 -11.76 6.99 10.98
C ILE A 112 -12.45 7.60 9.76
N SER A 113 -12.62 6.83 8.68
CA SER A 113 -13.05 7.33 7.37
C SER A 113 -14.43 7.95 7.37
N ALA A 114 -15.41 7.35 8.07
CA ALA A 114 -16.76 7.90 8.15
C ALA A 114 -16.78 9.30 8.81
N GLN A 115 -15.97 9.49 9.86
CA GLN A 115 -15.84 10.77 10.56
C GLN A 115 -15.08 11.82 9.73
N ARG A 116 -14.06 11.38 8.96
CA ARG A 116 -13.22 12.25 8.12
C ARG A 116 -13.83 12.52 6.75
N GLY A 117 -14.83 11.74 6.34
CA GLY A 117 -15.44 11.82 5.02
C GLY A 117 -14.54 11.29 3.91
N TYR A 118 -13.55 10.42 4.24
CA TYR A 118 -12.64 9.86 3.24
C TYR A 118 -13.35 8.96 2.25
N ARG A 119 -13.00 9.12 0.96
CA ARG A 119 -13.51 8.37 -0.18
C ARG A 119 -12.49 7.33 -0.61
N HIS A 120 -12.90 6.07 -0.71
CA HIS A 120 -12.01 4.94 -0.99
C HIS A 120 -12.30 4.31 -2.34
N TYR A 121 -11.25 4.12 -3.14
CA TYR A 121 -11.28 3.30 -4.34
C TYR A 121 -10.43 2.04 -4.14
N PHE A 122 -10.91 0.89 -4.60
CA PHE A 122 -10.21 -0.40 -4.47
C PHE A 122 -9.91 -0.94 -5.86
N TYR A 123 -8.63 -1.09 -6.18
CA TYR A 123 -8.14 -1.53 -7.47
C TYR A 123 -7.31 -2.81 -7.35
N GLY A 124 -7.70 -3.89 -8.03
CA GLY A 124 -7.00 -5.16 -8.02
C GLY A 124 -7.84 -6.31 -7.50
N SER A 125 -7.18 -7.45 -7.26
CA SER A 125 -7.81 -8.71 -6.83
C SER A 125 -8.80 -9.27 -7.86
N THR A 126 -9.68 -10.19 -7.45
CA THR A 126 -10.75 -10.75 -8.28
C THR A 126 -12.09 -10.08 -7.98
N GLU A 127 -13.04 -10.15 -8.93
CA GLU A 127 -14.39 -9.64 -8.72
C GLU A 127 -15.05 -10.29 -7.49
N GLU A 128 -14.89 -11.62 -7.32
CA GLU A 128 -15.41 -12.33 -6.13
C GLU A 128 -14.84 -11.78 -4.82
N THR A 129 -13.52 -11.51 -4.78
CA THR A 129 -12.89 -10.92 -3.60
C THR A 129 -13.39 -9.51 -3.35
N LEU A 130 -13.57 -8.69 -4.40
CA LEU A 130 -14.11 -7.33 -4.27
C LEU A 130 -15.56 -7.32 -3.77
N GLU A 131 -16.41 -8.25 -4.21
CA GLU A 131 -17.77 -8.39 -3.67
C GLU A 131 -17.81 -8.73 -2.19
N LYS A 132 -16.95 -9.68 -1.75
CA LYS A 132 -16.81 -10.05 -0.34
C LYS A 132 -16.28 -8.87 0.48
N LEU A 133 -15.26 -8.19 -0.06
CA LEU A 133 -14.68 -6.99 0.54
C LEU A 133 -15.73 -5.91 0.72
N TYR A 134 -16.52 -5.62 -0.32
CA TYR A 134 -17.61 -4.62 -0.25
C TYR A 134 -18.57 -4.92 0.90
N LYS A 135 -19.07 -6.18 0.97
CA LYS A 135 -20.01 -6.61 2.02
C LYS A 135 -19.41 -6.49 3.42
N ALA A 136 -18.14 -6.88 3.57
CA ALA A 136 -17.42 -6.78 4.84
C ALA A 136 -17.22 -5.30 5.25
N LEU A 137 -16.81 -4.45 4.33
CA LEU A 137 -16.60 -3.03 4.59
C LEU A 137 -17.89 -2.32 5.02
N GLN A 138 -19.00 -2.60 4.34
CA GLN A 138 -20.31 -2.03 4.71
C GLN A 138 -20.78 -2.48 6.09
N ARG A 139 -20.50 -3.74 6.47
CA ARG A 139 -20.87 -4.30 7.78
C ARG A 139 -20.00 -3.74 8.91
N ASP A 140 -18.66 -3.71 8.70
CA ASP A 140 -17.70 -3.49 9.76
C ASP A 140 -17.31 -2.01 9.93
N TYR A 141 -17.56 -1.19 8.89
CA TYR A 141 -17.24 0.25 8.86
C TYR A 141 -18.46 1.08 8.43
N PRO A 142 -19.49 1.21 9.30
CA PRO A 142 -20.70 1.95 8.95
C PRO A 142 -20.39 3.40 8.53
N GLY A 143 -20.97 3.84 7.43
CA GLY A 143 -20.78 5.20 6.91
C GLY A 143 -19.52 5.38 6.03
N ILE A 144 -18.78 4.30 5.75
CA ILE A 144 -17.64 4.34 4.81
C ILE A 144 -18.12 4.78 3.41
N GLN A 145 -17.36 5.65 2.77
CA GLN A 145 -17.62 6.08 1.40
C GLN A 145 -16.75 5.28 0.41
N ILE A 146 -17.34 4.26 -0.19
CA ILE A 146 -16.72 3.46 -1.25
C ILE A 146 -17.00 4.16 -2.58
N ALA A 147 -15.99 4.86 -3.10
CA ALA A 147 -16.06 5.61 -4.35
C ALA A 147 -16.11 4.70 -5.58
N GLY A 148 -15.45 3.54 -5.50
CA GLY A 148 -15.49 2.53 -6.56
C GLY A 148 -14.61 1.33 -6.25
N MET A 149 -14.83 0.27 -7.04
CA MET A 149 -14.04 -0.96 -7.01
C MET A 149 -13.84 -1.46 -8.44
N TYR A 150 -12.64 -1.96 -8.75
CA TYR A 150 -12.37 -2.53 -10.07
C TYR A 150 -11.34 -3.65 -10.02
N SER A 151 -11.71 -4.78 -10.63
CA SER A 151 -10.83 -5.93 -10.83
C SER A 151 -10.29 -5.89 -12.26
N PRO A 152 -9.01 -5.56 -12.48
CA PRO A 152 -8.44 -5.56 -13.82
C PRO A 152 -8.25 -7.00 -14.32
N PRO A 153 -8.25 -7.24 -15.63
CA PRO A 153 -7.96 -8.56 -16.20
C PRO A 153 -6.55 -9.03 -15.83
N PHE A 154 -6.36 -10.36 -15.73
CA PHE A 154 -5.06 -10.99 -15.40
C PHE A 154 -4.06 -10.97 -16.58
N ARG A 155 -4.02 -9.88 -17.32
CA ARG A 155 -3.07 -9.62 -18.41
C ARG A 155 -2.64 -8.15 -18.38
N PRO A 156 -1.57 -7.77 -19.05
CA PRO A 156 -1.27 -6.36 -19.24
C PRO A 156 -2.46 -5.64 -19.92
N LEU A 157 -2.75 -4.45 -19.47
CA LEU A 157 -3.73 -3.57 -20.10
C LEU A 157 -3.15 -2.97 -21.37
N THR A 158 -4.00 -2.71 -22.35
CA THR A 158 -3.63 -1.83 -23.48
C THR A 158 -3.52 -0.38 -22.99
N GLU A 159 -2.89 0.49 -23.78
CA GLU A 159 -2.83 1.94 -23.46
C GLU A 159 -4.24 2.54 -23.30
N GLU A 160 -5.18 2.16 -24.17
CA GLU A 160 -6.58 2.63 -24.11
C GLU A 160 -7.29 2.15 -22.84
N GLU A 161 -7.15 0.85 -22.50
CA GLU A 161 -7.71 0.30 -21.25
C GLU A 161 -7.12 0.98 -20.03
N ASN A 162 -5.83 1.28 -20.07
CA ASN A 162 -5.14 1.96 -18.97
C ASN A 162 -5.64 3.40 -18.78
N CYS A 163 -5.82 4.14 -19.87
CA CYS A 163 -6.43 5.48 -19.84
C CYS A 163 -7.83 5.44 -19.24
N LEU A 164 -8.68 4.49 -19.68
CA LEU A 164 -10.03 4.32 -19.15
C LEU A 164 -10.05 4.00 -17.65
N VAL A 165 -9.07 3.21 -17.16
CA VAL A 165 -8.92 2.94 -15.72
C VAL A 165 -8.60 4.21 -14.96
N VAL A 166 -7.65 5.01 -15.44
CA VAL A 166 -7.27 6.30 -14.82
C VAL A 166 -8.47 7.26 -14.79
N GLU A 167 -9.19 7.40 -15.89
CA GLU A 167 -10.40 8.23 -15.97
C GLU A 167 -11.46 7.77 -14.96
N ARG A 168 -11.80 6.47 -14.96
CA ARG A 168 -12.76 5.87 -14.04
C ARG A 168 -12.43 6.14 -12.58
N ILE A 169 -11.16 5.98 -12.18
CA ILE A 169 -10.73 6.26 -10.81
C ILE A 169 -10.90 7.75 -10.50
N ASN A 170 -10.43 8.62 -11.40
CA ASN A 170 -10.40 10.06 -11.19
C ASN A 170 -11.79 10.71 -11.15
N GLU A 171 -12.75 10.20 -11.94
CA GLU A 171 -14.16 10.64 -11.92
C GLU A 171 -14.79 10.45 -10.54
N THR A 172 -14.38 9.44 -9.78
CA THR A 172 -14.90 9.18 -8.45
C THR A 172 -14.28 10.06 -7.36
N GLN A 173 -13.25 10.84 -7.67
CA GLN A 173 -12.53 11.74 -6.74
C GLN A 173 -12.17 11.05 -5.41
N PRO A 174 -11.42 9.96 -5.41
CA PRO A 174 -11.06 9.25 -4.19
C PRO A 174 -9.98 10.01 -3.41
N ASP A 175 -10.02 9.95 -2.07
CA ASP A 175 -8.88 10.35 -1.24
C ASP A 175 -7.81 9.24 -1.23
N PHE A 176 -8.26 7.97 -1.13
CA PHE A 176 -7.39 6.80 -1.14
C PHE A 176 -7.69 5.87 -2.32
N VAL A 177 -6.63 5.41 -2.96
CA VAL A 177 -6.69 4.32 -3.95
C VAL A 177 -5.87 3.14 -3.42
N TRP A 178 -6.58 2.14 -2.91
CA TRP A 178 -5.97 0.91 -2.39
C TRP A 178 -5.65 -0.04 -3.53
N ILE A 179 -4.39 -0.51 -3.59
CA ILE A 179 -3.91 -1.36 -4.70
C ILE A 179 -3.67 -2.77 -4.19
N GLY A 180 -4.43 -3.73 -4.71
CA GLY A 180 -4.37 -5.16 -4.38
C GLY A 180 -3.89 -6.03 -5.54
N LEU A 181 -2.80 -5.63 -6.24
CA LEU A 181 -2.24 -6.39 -7.36
C LEU A 181 -1.11 -7.34 -6.95
N GLY A 182 -0.60 -7.18 -5.73
CA GLY A 182 0.58 -7.89 -5.22
C GLY A 182 1.90 -7.33 -5.74
N ALA A 183 2.97 -7.48 -4.91
CA ALA A 183 4.32 -7.08 -5.28
C ALA A 183 4.91 -8.06 -6.34
N PRO A 184 5.73 -7.59 -7.29
CA PRO A 184 6.14 -6.20 -7.55
C PRO A 184 5.19 -5.41 -8.47
N LYS A 185 4.07 -6.00 -8.91
CA LYS A 185 3.17 -5.40 -9.89
C LYS A 185 2.52 -4.12 -9.38
N GLN A 186 2.09 -4.11 -8.12
CA GLN A 186 1.42 -2.95 -7.51
C GLN A 186 2.34 -1.73 -7.43
N GLU A 187 3.60 -1.91 -7.04
CA GLU A 187 4.55 -0.81 -6.93
C GLU A 187 4.89 -0.23 -8.31
N ARG A 188 5.06 -1.10 -9.33
CA ARG A 188 5.28 -0.66 -10.72
C ARG A 188 4.08 0.12 -11.24
N TRP A 189 2.88 -0.41 -11.03
CA TRP A 189 1.64 0.27 -11.45
C TRP A 189 1.48 1.64 -10.77
N MET A 190 1.69 1.73 -9.46
CA MET A 190 1.61 3.00 -8.73
C MET A 190 2.62 4.03 -9.25
N ALA A 191 3.87 3.61 -9.52
CA ALA A 191 4.91 4.48 -10.05
C ALA A 191 4.59 4.96 -11.49
N GLU A 192 4.03 4.08 -12.33
CA GLU A 192 3.61 4.43 -13.69
C GLU A 192 2.48 5.47 -13.72
N HIS A 193 1.62 5.46 -12.69
CA HIS A 193 0.46 6.36 -12.59
C HIS A 193 0.66 7.52 -11.60
N GLN A 194 1.89 7.72 -11.13
CA GLN A 194 2.21 8.82 -10.23
C GLN A 194 1.96 10.16 -10.93
N GLY A 195 1.14 11.01 -10.31
CA GLY A 195 0.68 12.27 -10.87
C GLY A 195 -0.56 12.18 -11.78
N GLU A 196 -0.88 11.00 -12.32
CA GLU A 196 -2.06 10.78 -13.18
C GLU A 196 -3.32 10.45 -12.33
N ILE A 197 -3.19 9.59 -11.32
CA ILE A 197 -4.28 9.24 -10.40
C ILE A 197 -4.49 10.38 -9.39
N LYS A 198 -5.73 10.84 -9.25
CA LYS A 198 -6.11 11.95 -8.35
C LYS A 198 -6.50 11.44 -6.96
N GLY A 199 -5.75 10.52 -6.39
CA GLY A 199 -5.90 9.98 -5.04
C GLY A 199 -4.55 9.54 -4.49
N PHE A 200 -4.45 9.28 -3.19
CA PHE A 200 -3.27 8.71 -2.58
C PHE A 200 -3.24 7.19 -2.78
N MET A 201 -2.28 6.70 -3.55
CA MET A 201 -2.17 5.28 -3.89
C MET A 201 -1.39 4.52 -2.81
N VAL A 202 -1.94 3.39 -2.34
CA VAL A 202 -1.30 2.54 -1.31
C VAL A 202 -1.34 1.08 -1.71
N GLY A 203 -0.17 0.46 -1.85
CA GLY A 203 -0.04 -0.95 -2.19
C GLY A 203 -0.23 -1.85 -0.97
N VAL A 204 -1.40 -2.48 -0.84
CA VAL A 204 -1.74 -3.32 0.33
C VAL A 204 -1.69 -4.83 0.07
N GLY A 205 -1.45 -5.22 -1.19
CA GLY A 205 -1.31 -6.64 -1.57
C GLY A 205 -2.48 -7.50 -1.10
N ALA A 206 -2.20 -8.51 -0.27
CA ALA A 206 -3.19 -9.42 0.29
C ALA A 206 -4.17 -8.76 1.30
N GLY A 207 -4.10 -7.45 1.51
CA GLY A 207 -5.01 -6.73 2.39
C GLY A 207 -6.47 -6.97 2.03
N PHE A 208 -6.81 -6.99 0.74
CA PHE A 208 -8.18 -7.26 0.28
C PHE A 208 -8.67 -8.63 0.72
N ASP A 209 -7.83 -9.67 0.62
CA ASP A 209 -8.18 -11.02 1.03
C ASP A 209 -8.42 -11.14 2.54
N TYR A 210 -7.67 -10.38 3.36
CA TYR A 210 -7.91 -10.32 4.80
C TYR A 210 -9.25 -9.70 5.14
N PHE A 211 -9.58 -8.55 4.56
CA PHE A 211 -10.85 -7.87 4.81
C PHE A 211 -12.06 -8.59 4.20
N ALA A 212 -11.85 -9.26 3.06
CA ALA A 212 -12.86 -10.12 2.42
C ALA A 212 -13.11 -11.44 3.19
N GLY A 213 -12.26 -11.77 4.16
CA GLY A 213 -12.34 -13.03 4.91
C GLY A 213 -11.86 -14.26 4.15
N ASN A 214 -11.21 -14.10 3.01
CA ASN A 214 -10.63 -15.21 2.23
C ASN A 214 -9.43 -15.84 2.96
N ILE A 215 -8.67 -15.04 3.71
CA ILE A 215 -7.48 -15.45 4.44
C ILE A 215 -7.59 -14.96 5.88
N SER A 216 -7.37 -15.84 6.84
CA SER A 216 -7.31 -15.45 8.25
C SER A 216 -5.96 -14.79 8.58
N ARG A 217 -5.97 -13.69 9.33
CA ARG A 217 -4.73 -13.13 9.87
C ARG A 217 -4.17 -14.04 10.95
N ALA A 218 -2.85 -14.07 11.06
CA ALA A 218 -2.21 -14.77 12.17
C ALA A 218 -2.72 -14.22 13.51
N PRO A 219 -2.81 -15.05 14.56
CA PRO A 219 -3.13 -14.60 15.91
C PRO A 219 -2.22 -13.44 16.34
N GLU A 220 -2.73 -12.51 17.14
CA GLU A 220 -1.97 -11.31 17.54
C GLU A 220 -0.59 -11.60 18.14
N TRP A 221 -0.46 -12.67 18.93
CA TRP A 221 0.81 -13.05 19.51
C TRP A 221 1.84 -13.44 18.44
N MET A 222 1.42 -14.11 17.34
CA MET A 222 2.30 -14.42 16.21
C MET A 222 2.67 -13.17 15.43
N GLN A 223 1.75 -12.22 15.29
CA GLN A 223 2.05 -10.92 14.66
C GLN A 223 3.08 -10.13 15.48
N LYS A 224 2.91 -10.10 16.83
CA LYS A 224 3.83 -9.43 17.76
C LYS A 224 5.22 -10.07 17.84
N THR A 225 5.32 -11.39 17.62
CA THR A 225 6.58 -12.14 17.62
C THR A 225 7.22 -12.31 16.25
N ASN A 226 6.69 -11.64 15.22
CA ASN A 226 7.14 -11.75 13.84
C ASN A 226 7.05 -13.16 13.21
N LEU A 227 6.14 -14.02 13.73
CA LEU A 227 5.89 -15.38 13.25
C LEU A 227 4.73 -15.47 12.24
N GLU A 228 4.18 -14.33 11.77
CA GLU A 228 3.09 -14.30 10.78
C GLU A 228 3.45 -15.03 9.49
N TRP A 229 4.71 -14.96 9.05
CA TRP A 229 5.20 -15.67 7.86
C TRP A 229 5.08 -17.20 8.00
N ALA A 230 5.33 -17.74 9.19
CA ALA A 230 5.20 -19.18 9.46
C ALA A 230 3.72 -19.60 9.41
N TYR A 231 2.82 -18.76 9.93
CA TYR A 231 1.38 -18.98 9.84
C TYR A 231 0.88 -18.97 8.40
N ARG A 232 1.35 -18.04 7.58
CA ARG A 232 1.04 -18.00 6.13
C ARG A 232 1.57 -19.22 5.39
N LEU A 233 2.77 -19.67 5.72
CA LEU A 233 3.36 -20.86 5.13
C LEU A 233 2.52 -22.12 5.46
N TRP A 234 1.95 -22.17 6.65
CA TRP A 234 1.07 -23.26 7.05
C TRP A 234 -0.29 -23.21 6.35
N GLN A 235 -0.85 -22.01 6.09
CA GLN A 235 -2.13 -21.84 5.40
C GLN A 235 -2.04 -22.11 3.89
N ASP A 236 -0.98 -21.68 3.23
CA ASP A 236 -0.80 -21.81 1.78
C ASP A 236 0.65 -22.15 1.41
N PRO A 237 1.07 -23.40 1.64
CA PRO A 237 2.43 -23.84 1.35
C PRO A 237 2.77 -23.77 -0.14
N LYS A 238 1.79 -23.96 -1.04
CA LYS A 238 2.01 -23.98 -2.50
C LYS A 238 2.29 -22.61 -3.10
N ARG A 239 1.85 -21.55 -2.46
CA ARG A 239 2.05 -20.17 -2.93
C ARG A 239 3.42 -19.59 -2.53
N LEU A 240 4.05 -20.17 -1.51
CA LEU A 240 5.30 -19.66 -0.92
C LEU A 240 6.53 -20.49 -1.28
N PHE A 241 6.35 -21.64 -1.91
CA PHE A 241 7.33 -22.49 -2.58
C PHE A 241 6.99 -22.57 -4.06
#